data_ba7cb1148771b7913b6676058049dc23
#
_entry.id   ba7cb1148771b7913b6676058049dc23
#
_cell.length_a   1.000
_cell.length_b   1.000
_cell.length_c   1.000
_cell.angle_alpha   90.00
_cell.angle_beta   90.00
_cell.angle_gamma   90.00
#
_symmetry.space_group_name_H-M   'P 1'
#
loop_
_entity.id
_entity.type
_entity.pdbx_description
1 polymer ?
#
loop_
_entity_poly.entity_id
_entity_poly.type
_entity_poly.pdbx_seq_one_letter_code
_entity_poly.pdbx_strand_id
1 'polypeptide(L)'
;DWLRRHRFTSTVIDLRAMPRLLHLKTGLSWLGGRRLLATGDIAGHEALNGWEVVQVPEGEDYAANCIWVNDALLVAEGFPATSALLGELGYDVVPLAMSEFRKMDGGLSCLSVRW
;
A
#
# COMPACT_ATOMS: atom_id res chain seq x y z
N ASP A 1 -22.38 -8.07 11.84
CA ASP A 1 -21.11 -7.91 11.11
C ASP A 1 -20.23 -9.14 11.33
N TRP A 2 -19.85 -9.81 10.24
CA TRP A 2 -19.03 -11.02 10.26
C TRP A 2 -17.68 -10.80 10.94
N LEU A 3 -17.01 -9.69 10.66
CA LEU A 3 -15.69 -9.35 11.22
C LEU A 3 -15.75 -9.27 12.75
N ARG A 4 -16.75 -8.60 13.30
CA ARG A 4 -16.92 -8.47 14.74
C ARG A 4 -17.18 -9.82 15.40
N ARG A 5 -17.99 -10.67 14.76
CA ARG A 5 -18.28 -12.04 15.27
C ARG A 5 -17.01 -12.89 15.37
N HIS A 6 -16.03 -12.66 14.51
CA HIS A 6 -14.76 -13.37 14.50
C HIS A 6 -13.61 -12.58 15.19
N ARG A 7 -13.97 -11.61 16.03
CA ARG A 7 -13.03 -10.80 16.83
C ARG A 7 -12.04 -9.97 16.01
N PHE A 8 -12.41 -9.60 14.81
CA PHE A 8 -11.65 -8.63 14.01
C PHE A 8 -12.14 -7.21 14.30
N THR A 9 -11.22 -6.27 14.33
CA THR A 9 -11.54 -4.84 14.31
C THR A 9 -11.56 -4.35 12.87
N SER A 10 -12.45 -3.42 12.56
CA SER A 10 -12.54 -2.81 11.25
C SER A 10 -12.73 -1.31 11.35
N THR A 11 -12.13 -0.58 10.43
CA THR A 11 -12.28 0.86 10.30
C THR A 11 -12.69 1.18 8.87
N VAL A 12 -13.65 2.08 8.71
CA VAL A 12 -14.11 2.53 7.39
C VAL A 12 -13.37 3.79 7.01
N ILE A 13 -12.82 3.81 5.79
CA ILE A 13 -12.21 4.97 5.18
C ILE A 13 -13.05 5.36 3.97
N ASP A 14 -13.58 6.59 3.96
CA ASP A 14 -14.38 7.11 2.86
C ASP A 14 -13.47 7.67 1.77
N LEU A 15 -13.46 7.05 0.60
CA LEU A 15 -12.65 7.45 -0.55
C LEU A 15 -13.32 8.45 -1.49
N ARG A 16 -14.57 8.83 -1.23
CA ARG A 16 -15.32 9.73 -2.14
C ARG A 16 -14.66 11.09 -2.33
N ALA A 17 -13.91 11.54 -1.31
CA ALA A 17 -13.15 12.79 -1.39
C ALA A 17 -11.76 12.63 -2.02
N MET A 18 -11.40 11.43 -2.48
CA MET A 18 -10.07 11.07 -3.01
C MET A 18 -10.20 10.53 -4.45
N PRO A 19 -10.50 11.38 -5.44
CA PRO A 19 -10.88 10.93 -6.79
C PRO A 19 -9.76 10.19 -7.54
N ARG A 20 -8.51 10.32 -7.09
CA ARG A 20 -7.38 9.59 -7.69
C ARG A 20 -7.24 8.17 -7.19
N LEU A 21 -8.01 7.78 -6.17
CA LEU A 21 -7.99 6.43 -5.62
C LEU A 21 -9.20 5.63 -6.06
N LEU A 22 -8.97 4.59 -6.82
CA LEU A 22 -10.01 3.67 -7.29
C LEU A 22 -10.47 2.75 -6.15
N HIS A 23 -9.51 2.24 -5.38
CA HIS A 23 -9.72 1.39 -4.21
C HIS A 23 -8.73 1.78 -3.10
N LEU A 24 -9.06 1.46 -1.84
CA LEU A 24 -8.15 1.70 -0.73
C LEU A 24 -6.79 1.01 -0.94
N LYS A 25 -6.78 -0.22 -1.45
CA LYS A 25 -5.55 -0.96 -1.76
C LYS A 25 -4.65 -0.29 -2.79
N THR A 26 -5.18 0.62 -3.58
CA THR A 26 -4.38 1.38 -4.55
C THR A 26 -3.43 2.35 -3.87
N GLY A 27 -3.83 2.88 -2.72
CA GLY A 27 -3.06 3.90 -2.02
C GLY A 27 -2.55 3.53 -0.63
N LEU A 28 -2.72 2.26 -0.21
CA LEU A 28 -2.36 1.84 1.14
C LEU A 28 -1.90 0.39 1.15
N SER A 29 -0.75 0.12 1.76
CA SER A 29 -0.22 -1.24 1.94
C SER A 29 0.33 -1.45 3.35
N TRP A 30 0.19 -2.66 3.86
CA TRP A 30 0.76 -3.06 5.15
C TRP A 30 2.21 -3.50 4.98
N LEU A 31 3.09 -2.98 5.82
CA LEU A 31 4.53 -3.24 5.82
C LEU A 31 5.00 -4.11 7.00
N GLY A 32 4.07 -4.74 7.70
CA GLY A 32 4.37 -5.51 8.90
C GLY A 32 4.20 -4.70 10.18
N GLY A 33 3.91 -5.37 11.29
CA GLY A 33 3.70 -4.72 12.59
C GLY A 33 2.63 -3.63 12.52
N ARG A 34 2.97 -2.42 12.96
CA ARG A 34 2.08 -1.25 12.92
C ARG A 34 2.49 -0.24 11.86
N ARG A 35 3.17 -0.67 10.81
CA ARG A 35 3.66 0.20 9.74
C ARG A 35 2.84 0.04 8.47
N LEU A 36 2.49 1.17 7.86
CA LEU A 36 1.75 1.26 6.60
C LEU A 36 2.52 2.12 5.60
N LEU A 37 2.45 1.75 4.33
CA LEU A 37 2.86 2.61 3.22
C LEU A 37 1.59 3.24 2.64
N ALA A 38 1.57 4.55 2.45
CA ALA A 38 0.39 5.26 1.97
C ALA A 38 0.75 6.38 0.99
N THR A 39 -0.15 6.64 0.05
CA THR A 39 -0.07 7.87 -0.78
C THR A 39 -0.35 9.11 0.07
N GLY A 40 0.07 10.28 -0.43
CA GLY A 40 -0.18 11.54 0.25
C GLY A 40 -1.66 11.83 0.50
N ASP A 41 -2.55 11.32 -0.36
CA ASP A 41 -4.00 11.49 -0.21
C ASP A 41 -4.55 10.80 1.04
N ILE A 42 -3.94 9.68 1.46
CA ILE A 42 -4.39 8.89 2.63
C ILE A 42 -3.51 9.09 3.85
N ALA A 43 -2.24 9.40 3.68
CA ALA A 43 -1.24 9.38 4.76
C ALA A 43 -1.63 10.20 5.99
N GLY A 44 -2.35 11.31 5.81
CA GLY A 44 -2.83 12.17 6.89
C GLY A 44 -4.24 11.83 7.40
N HIS A 45 -4.87 10.76 6.93
CA HIS A 45 -6.24 10.43 7.32
C HIS A 45 -6.30 10.01 8.80
N GLU A 46 -7.32 10.49 9.52
CA GLU A 46 -7.48 10.21 10.96
C GLU A 46 -7.61 8.72 11.29
N ALA A 47 -8.15 7.91 10.36
CA ALA A 47 -8.28 6.47 10.53
C ALA A 47 -6.92 5.76 10.69
N LEU A 48 -5.82 6.41 10.29
CA LEU A 48 -4.46 5.88 10.40
C LEU A 48 -3.76 6.34 11.70
N ASN A 49 -4.45 7.04 12.58
CA ASN A 49 -3.90 7.41 13.89
C ASN A 49 -3.52 6.15 14.67
N GLY A 50 -2.33 6.17 15.27
CA GLY A 50 -1.78 5.01 15.98
C GLY A 50 -0.98 4.05 15.09
N TRP A 51 -0.92 4.30 13.78
CA TRP A 51 -0.05 3.59 12.85
C TRP A 51 1.19 4.43 12.51
N GLU A 52 2.29 3.76 12.27
CA GLU A 52 3.48 4.39 11.67
C GLU A 52 3.24 4.45 10.16
N VAL A 53 2.96 5.63 9.65
CA VAL A 53 2.65 5.82 8.23
C VAL A 53 3.90 6.31 7.49
N VAL A 54 4.33 5.53 6.51
CA VAL A 54 5.39 5.90 5.57
C VAL A 54 4.70 6.44 4.33
N GLN A 55 4.93 7.71 4.02
CA GLN A 55 4.33 8.33 2.84
C GLN A 55 5.16 8.06 1.59
N VAL A 56 4.50 7.63 0.53
CA VAL A 56 5.12 7.47 -0.80
C VAL A 56 5.61 8.83 -1.32
N PRO A 57 6.82 8.92 -1.86
CA PRO A 57 7.30 10.14 -2.50
C PRO A 57 6.37 10.66 -3.59
N GLU A 58 6.30 11.97 -3.74
CA GLU A 58 5.47 12.61 -4.75
C GLU A 58 5.78 12.09 -6.15
N GLY A 59 4.74 11.82 -6.92
CA GLY A 59 4.86 11.28 -8.27
C GLY A 59 5.01 9.76 -8.35
N GLU A 60 5.13 9.06 -7.22
CA GLU A 60 5.30 7.61 -7.18
C GLU A 60 4.10 6.87 -6.56
N ASP A 61 2.91 7.45 -6.59
CA ASP A 61 1.71 6.93 -5.93
C ASP A 61 1.37 5.47 -6.28
N TYR A 62 1.65 5.04 -7.51
CA TYR A 62 1.42 3.66 -7.92
C TYR A 62 2.21 2.65 -7.07
N ALA A 63 3.39 3.03 -6.57
CA ALA A 63 4.23 2.18 -5.74
C ALA A 63 3.67 1.94 -4.32
N ALA A 64 2.65 2.70 -3.91
CA ALA A 64 1.97 2.44 -2.64
C ALA A 64 1.28 1.07 -2.59
N ASN A 65 0.98 0.49 -3.75
CA ASN A 65 0.41 -0.86 -3.86
C ASN A 65 1.54 -1.88 -3.93
N CYS A 66 2.00 -2.34 -2.78
CA CYS A 66 3.06 -3.33 -2.64
C CYS A 66 2.59 -4.54 -1.83
N ILE A 67 3.38 -5.60 -1.80
CA ILE A 67 3.06 -6.83 -1.06
C ILE A 67 4.28 -7.28 -0.26
N TRP A 68 4.09 -7.49 1.03
CA TRP A 68 5.10 -8.09 1.89
C TRP A 68 4.90 -9.60 1.98
N VAL A 69 5.87 -10.37 1.48
CA VAL A 69 5.81 -11.84 1.39
C VAL A 69 7.16 -12.43 1.78
N ASN A 70 7.17 -13.34 2.76
CA ASN A 70 8.40 -14.07 3.15
C ASN A 70 9.60 -13.15 3.39
N ASP A 71 9.38 -12.07 4.12
CA ASP A 71 10.38 -11.04 4.43
C ASP A 71 10.87 -10.21 3.25
N ALA A 72 10.35 -10.44 2.04
CA ALA A 72 10.59 -9.60 0.87
C ALA A 72 9.39 -8.66 0.63
N LEU A 73 9.68 -7.47 0.15
CA LEU A 73 8.67 -6.49 -0.21
C LEU A 73 8.63 -6.34 -1.73
N LEU A 74 7.55 -6.83 -2.33
CA LEU A 74 7.35 -6.75 -3.78
C LEU A 74 6.81 -5.37 -4.13
N VAL A 75 7.53 -4.65 -4.98
CA VAL A 75 7.22 -3.27 -5.37
C VAL A 75 7.23 -3.15 -6.89
N ALA A 76 6.34 -2.35 -7.45
CA ALA A 76 6.36 -2.09 -8.88
C ALA A 76 7.70 -1.48 -9.32
N GLU A 77 8.25 -1.98 -10.42
CA GLU A 77 9.47 -1.43 -11.02
C GLU A 77 9.22 -0.02 -11.56
N GLY A 78 10.26 0.81 -11.53
CA GLY A 78 10.21 2.16 -12.09
C GLY A 78 9.90 3.27 -11.07
N PHE A 79 9.96 2.95 -9.78
CA PHE A 79 9.73 3.90 -8.67
C PHE A 79 10.94 3.95 -7.74
N PRO A 80 12.06 4.57 -8.19
CA PRO A 80 13.32 4.50 -7.48
C PRO A 80 13.32 5.17 -6.11
N ALA A 81 12.59 6.26 -5.94
CA ALA A 81 12.53 6.95 -4.65
C ALA A 81 11.80 6.11 -3.59
N THR A 82 10.71 5.44 -3.96
CA THR A 82 10.00 4.53 -3.07
C THR A 82 10.86 3.32 -2.73
N SER A 83 11.52 2.71 -3.70
CA SER A 83 12.42 1.58 -3.46
C SER A 83 13.57 1.93 -2.54
N ALA A 84 14.18 3.09 -2.72
CA ALA A 84 15.26 3.59 -1.84
C ALA A 84 14.76 3.82 -0.42
N LEU A 85 13.60 4.46 -0.26
CA LEU A 85 12.99 4.71 1.04
C LEU A 85 12.72 3.41 1.81
N LEU A 86 12.13 2.42 1.14
CA LEU A 86 11.83 1.13 1.75
C LEU A 86 13.10 0.33 2.08
N GLY A 87 14.11 0.41 1.23
CA GLY A 87 15.42 -0.18 1.50
C GLY A 87 16.10 0.42 2.72
N GLU A 88 16.03 1.74 2.90
CA GLU A 88 16.55 2.45 4.08
C GLU A 88 15.84 2.02 5.37
N LEU A 89 14.55 1.64 5.28
CA LEU A 89 13.79 1.13 6.41
C LEU A 89 14.10 -0.34 6.74
N GLY A 90 14.98 -0.98 5.98
CA GLY A 90 15.44 -2.35 6.23
C GLY A 90 14.67 -3.44 5.48
N TYR A 91 13.80 -3.09 4.52
CA TYR A 91 13.09 -4.07 3.72
C TYR A 91 13.95 -4.62 2.59
N ASP A 92 13.80 -5.91 2.30
CA ASP A 92 14.34 -6.54 1.10
C ASP A 92 13.38 -6.26 -0.07
N VAL A 93 13.67 -5.21 -0.83
CA VAL A 93 12.81 -4.74 -1.91
C VAL A 93 13.09 -5.53 -3.17
N VAL A 94 12.04 -6.16 -3.71
CA VAL A 94 12.08 -6.90 -4.98
C VAL A 94 11.21 -6.17 -6.01
N PRO A 95 11.79 -5.48 -7.00
CA PRO A 95 11.02 -4.80 -8.03
C PRO A 95 10.43 -5.78 -9.03
N LEU A 96 9.19 -5.55 -9.43
CA LEU A 96 8.49 -6.34 -10.43
C LEU A 96 7.98 -5.46 -11.57
N ALA A 97 8.13 -5.94 -12.81
CA ALA A 97 7.62 -5.26 -14.00
C ALA A 97 6.09 -5.33 -14.03
N MET A 98 5.44 -4.18 -13.87
CA MET A 98 3.97 -4.06 -13.75
C MET A 98 3.36 -3.15 -14.82
N SER A 99 4.12 -2.73 -15.83
CA SER A 99 3.70 -1.71 -16.79
C SER A 99 2.39 -2.04 -17.53
N GLU A 100 2.19 -3.29 -17.93
CA GLU A 100 0.98 -3.70 -18.63
C GLU A 100 -0.24 -3.74 -17.70
N PHE A 101 -0.07 -4.20 -16.47
CA PHE A 101 -1.14 -4.23 -15.48
C PHE A 101 -1.53 -2.83 -15.02
N ARG A 102 -0.57 -1.91 -14.95
CA ARG A 102 -0.80 -0.51 -14.61
C ARG A 102 -1.70 0.17 -15.65
N LYS A 103 -1.55 -0.14 -16.93
CA LYS A 103 -2.42 0.37 -18.01
C LYS A 103 -3.89 -0.03 -17.80
N MET A 104 -4.14 -1.11 -17.08
CA MET A 104 -5.48 -1.63 -16.76
C MET A 104 -5.89 -1.30 -15.32
N ASP A 105 -5.26 -0.32 -14.69
CA ASP A 105 -5.45 0.07 -13.29
C ASP A 105 -5.20 -1.07 -12.27
N GLY A 106 -4.48 -2.11 -12.68
CA GLY A 106 -4.09 -3.22 -11.81
C GLY A 106 -2.80 -2.95 -11.05
N GLY A 107 -2.76 -3.32 -9.77
CA GLY A 107 -1.56 -3.29 -8.94
C GLY A 107 -1.24 -4.67 -8.37
N LEU A 108 -0.13 -4.77 -7.64
CA LEU A 108 0.34 -6.04 -7.07
C LEU A 108 -0.70 -6.72 -6.17
N SER A 109 -1.30 -5.98 -5.26
CA SER A 109 -2.30 -6.54 -4.35
C SER A 109 -3.61 -6.91 -5.05
N CYS A 110 -3.92 -6.29 -6.18
CA CYS A 110 -5.10 -6.60 -6.99
C CYS A 110 -4.98 -7.95 -7.70
N LEU A 111 -3.76 -8.39 -7.97
CA LEU A 111 -3.44 -9.61 -8.72
C LEU A 111 -3.08 -10.79 -7.81
N SER A 112 -3.23 -10.62 -6.51
CA SER A 112 -2.87 -11.65 -5.53
C SER A 112 -3.99 -11.88 -4.53
N VAL A 113 -4.09 -13.11 -4.05
CA VAL A 113 -4.95 -13.51 -2.93
C VAL A 113 -4.08 -14.15 -1.87
N ARG A 114 -4.24 -13.71 -0.62
CA ARG A 114 -3.45 -14.22 0.51
C ARG A 114 -4.38 -14.58 1.67
N TRP A 115 -4.03 -15.67 2.32
CA TRP A 115 -4.75 -16.19 3.50
C TRP A 115 -3.94 -16.01 4.78
#